data_6ce810805026dd7b6aecdc83d6f0f0e6
#
_entry.id   6ce810805026dd7b6aecdc83d6f0f0e6
#
_cell.length_a   1.000
_cell.length_b   1.000
_cell.length_c   1.000
_cell.angle_alpha   90.00
_cell.angle_beta   90.00
_cell.angle_gamma   90.00
#
_symmetry.space_group_name_H-M   'P 1'
#
loop_
_entity.id
_entity.type
_entity.pdbx_description
1 polymer ?
#
loop_
_entity_poly.entity_id
_entity_poly.type
_entity_poly.pdbx_seq_one_letter_code
_entity_poly.pdbx_strand_id
1 'polypeptide(L)'
;LDTNYSVNGVSFNGMSLYYCGVIGLIITGLLIWITEYYTGTDYRPVKSVAESSTTGHGTNVIQGLAISMEATAIPAIIIVAGILLTNSIAGLFGIAIAVTTMLALAGMVVALDAYGPVTDNAGGIAEMSNLPKNVRKTTDALDAVGNTTKAVTKGYAIGSAGLGALVLFAAYTEDIKHFSKEAGSKLEGIVVTFDLSNPFVVVGLLIGGML
;
A
#
# COMPACT_ATOMS: atom_id res chain seq x y z
N LEU A 1 -28.99 -8.72 -3.94
CA LEU A 1 -27.93 -9.20 -3.03
C LEU A 1 -27.91 -10.73 -2.92
N ASP A 2 -29.04 -11.39 -3.19
CA ASP A 2 -29.23 -12.85 -3.03
C ASP A 2 -28.86 -13.67 -4.29
N THR A 3 -28.48 -13.03 -5.39
CA THR A 3 -28.06 -13.72 -6.61
C THR A 3 -26.71 -14.37 -6.39
N ASN A 4 -26.63 -15.68 -6.60
CA ASN A 4 -25.38 -16.41 -6.51
C ASN A 4 -24.61 -16.32 -7.84
N TYR A 5 -23.32 -16.06 -7.74
CA TYR A 5 -22.36 -16.03 -8.82
C TYR A 5 -21.32 -17.12 -8.60
N SER A 6 -20.76 -17.66 -9.65
CA SER A 6 -19.64 -18.59 -9.55
C SER A 6 -18.56 -18.19 -10.56
N VAL A 7 -17.36 -17.95 -10.05
CA VAL A 7 -16.19 -17.57 -10.85
C VAL A 7 -15.02 -18.45 -10.42
N ASN A 8 -14.42 -19.16 -11.37
CA ASN A 8 -13.26 -20.06 -11.13
C ASN A 8 -13.49 -21.09 -10.00
N GLY A 9 -14.74 -21.60 -9.88
CA GLY A 9 -15.09 -22.61 -8.86
C GLY A 9 -15.39 -22.03 -7.47
N VAL A 10 -15.32 -20.71 -7.28
CA VAL A 10 -15.74 -20.04 -6.03
C VAL A 10 -17.13 -19.48 -6.22
N SER A 11 -18.06 -19.89 -5.35
CA SER A 11 -19.44 -19.37 -5.33
C SER A 11 -19.57 -18.27 -4.29
N PHE A 12 -20.13 -17.13 -4.68
CA PHE A 12 -20.36 -15.99 -3.83
C PHE A 12 -21.64 -15.25 -4.23
N ASN A 13 -22.13 -14.37 -3.38
CA ASN A 13 -23.32 -13.55 -3.63
C ASN A 13 -23.00 -12.05 -3.44
N GLY A 14 -23.97 -11.19 -3.70
CA GLY A 14 -23.79 -9.74 -3.56
C GLY A 14 -23.46 -9.30 -2.13
N MET A 15 -23.91 -10.05 -1.11
CA MET A 15 -23.56 -9.78 0.29
C MET A 15 -22.08 -10.10 0.56
N SER A 16 -21.56 -11.18 -0.02
CA SER A 16 -20.13 -11.52 0.03
C SER A 16 -19.25 -10.40 -0.53
N LEU A 17 -19.66 -9.81 -1.67
CA LEU A 17 -18.95 -8.68 -2.28
C LEU A 17 -19.02 -7.42 -1.41
N TYR A 18 -20.18 -7.17 -0.79
CA TYR A 18 -20.33 -6.06 0.17
C TYR A 18 -19.33 -6.19 1.33
N TYR A 19 -19.21 -7.39 1.92
CA TYR A 19 -18.23 -7.63 2.97
C TYR A 19 -16.78 -7.44 2.48
N CYS A 20 -16.45 -7.88 1.27
CA CYS A 20 -15.13 -7.62 0.69
C CYS A 20 -14.86 -6.11 0.55
N GLY A 21 -15.86 -5.33 0.14
CA GLY A 21 -15.75 -3.87 0.08
C GLY A 21 -15.51 -3.23 1.45
N VAL A 22 -16.26 -3.66 2.47
CA VAL A 22 -16.07 -3.19 3.86
C VAL A 22 -14.68 -3.56 4.38
N ILE A 23 -14.18 -4.77 4.09
CA ILE A 23 -12.82 -5.19 4.46
C ILE A 23 -11.80 -4.26 3.81
N GLY A 24 -11.95 -3.88 2.54
CA GLY A 24 -11.07 -2.91 1.88
C GLY A 24 -11.00 -1.55 2.60
N LEU A 25 -12.13 -1.04 3.05
CA LEU A 25 -12.19 0.19 3.86
C LEU A 25 -11.51 0.01 5.23
N ILE A 26 -11.72 -1.13 5.88
CA ILE A 26 -11.07 -1.45 7.17
C ILE A 26 -9.55 -1.53 6.99
N ILE A 27 -9.05 -2.20 5.95
CA ILE A 27 -7.62 -2.26 5.64
C ILE A 27 -7.06 -0.85 5.49
N THR A 28 -7.74 0.01 4.74
CA THR A 28 -7.32 1.41 4.57
C THR A 28 -7.22 2.13 5.92
N GLY A 29 -8.24 2.03 6.75
CA GLY A 29 -8.24 2.63 8.09
C GLY A 29 -7.11 2.13 8.98
N LEU A 30 -6.86 0.81 8.98
CA LEU A 30 -5.78 0.20 9.76
C LEU A 30 -4.40 0.62 9.26
N LEU A 31 -4.19 0.73 7.95
CA LEU A 31 -2.92 1.21 7.37
C LEU A 31 -2.67 2.68 7.71
N ILE A 32 -3.70 3.52 7.68
CA ILE A 32 -3.59 4.92 8.11
C ILE A 32 -3.21 4.98 9.58
N TRP A 33 -3.92 4.29 10.44
CA TRP A 33 -3.70 4.28 11.89
C TRP A 33 -2.30 3.79 12.27
N ILE A 34 -1.83 2.68 11.71
CA ILE A 34 -0.50 2.15 12.05
C ILE A 34 0.62 3.03 11.49
N THR A 35 0.43 3.65 10.34
CA THR A 35 1.40 4.58 9.78
C THR A 35 1.51 5.84 10.64
N GLU A 36 0.39 6.38 11.12
CA GLU A 36 0.38 7.50 12.05
C GLU A 36 1.13 7.17 13.33
N TYR A 37 0.95 5.97 13.88
CA TYR A 37 1.70 5.52 15.05
C TYR A 37 3.22 5.57 14.85
N TYR A 38 3.71 5.14 13.67
CA TYR A 38 5.15 5.13 13.39
C TYR A 38 5.73 6.48 12.99
N THR A 39 4.90 7.45 12.62
CA THR A 39 5.36 8.74 12.06
C THR A 39 4.91 9.97 12.86
N GLY A 40 3.96 9.81 13.76
CA GLY A 40 3.48 10.89 14.61
C GLY A 40 4.48 11.24 15.74
N THR A 41 4.67 12.53 16.00
CA THR A 41 5.64 13.05 16.96
C THR A 41 5.35 12.67 18.41
N ASP A 42 4.12 12.30 18.72
CA ASP A 42 3.69 11.94 20.08
C ASP A 42 3.97 10.49 20.46
N TYR A 43 4.33 9.66 19.49
CA TYR A 43 4.51 8.22 19.68
C TYR A 43 5.98 7.81 19.89
N ARG A 44 6.16 6.63 20.50
CA ARG A 44 7.48 6.05 20.83
C ARG A 44 8.44 6.01 19.63
N PRO A 45 8.04 5.58 18.43
CA PRO A 45 8.98 5.42 17.33
C PRO A 45 9.72 6.72 17.00
N VAL A 46 8.99 7.82 16.78
CA VAL A 46 9.59 9.12 16.46
C VAL A 46 10.39 9.67 17.64
N LYS A 47 9.88 9.55 18.87
CA LYS A 47 10.60 9.97 20.09
C LYS A 47 11.94 9.24 20.25
N SER A 48 11.99 7.93 19.99
CA SER A 48 13.23 7.16 20.10
C SER A 48 14.28 7.58 19.06
N VAL A 49 13.87 7.94 17.85
CA VAL A 49 14.76 8.49 16.83
C VAL A 49 15.27 9.88 17.22
N ALA A 50 14.39 10.73 17.77
CA ALA A 50 14.77 12.04 18.27
C ALA A 50 15.76 11.96 19.44
N GLU A 51 15.55 11.06 20.39
CA GLU A 51 16.47 10.82 21.51
C GLU A 51 17.84 10.33 21.02
N SER A 52 17.89 9.43 20.04
CA SER A 52 19.13 8.92 19.50
C SER A 52 19.98 10.00 18.80
N SER A 53 19.34 11.06 18.29
CA SER A 53 20.04 12.19 17.68
C SER A 53 20.89 13.00 18.67
N THR A 54 20.59 12.92 19.97
CA THR A 54 21.37 13.59 21.03
C THR A 54 22.73 12.93 21.25
N THR A 55 22.90 11.68 20.85
CA THR A 55 24.14 10.91 21.02
C THR A 55 25.05 10.93 19.79
N GLY A 56 24.56 11.38 18.64
CA GLY A 56 25.34 11.56 17.43
C GLY A 56 24.60 11.17 16.15
N HIS A 57 25.19 11.52 15.01
CA HIS A 57 24.58 11.27 13.69
C HIS A 57 24.50 9.77 13.36
N GLY A 58 25.52 8.99 13.73
CA GLY A 58 25.54 7.54 13.47
C GLY A 58 24.43 6.80 14.22
N THR A 59 24.22 7.12 15.48
CA THR A 59 23.16 6.53 16.31
C THR A 59 21.77 6.91 15.81
N ASN A 60 21.59 8.14 15.34
CA ASN A 60 20.33 8.59 14.73
C ASN A 60 20.00 7.76 13.47
N VAL A 61 20.97 7.57 12.56
CA VAL A 61 20.77 6.77 11.33
C VAL A 61 20.45 5.32 11.67
N ILE A 62 21.17 4.72 12.60
CA ILE A 62 20.93 3.32 13.02
C ILE A 62 19.53 3.17 13.61
N GLN A 63 19.13 4.08 14.53
CA GLN A 63 17.81 4.04 15.13
C GLN A 63 16.70 4.26 14.11
N GLY A 64 16.90 5.18 13.15
CA GLY A 64 15.96 5.41 12.06
C GLY A 64 15.75 4.16 11.20
N LEU A 65 16.84 3.47 10.84
CA LEU A 65 16.77 2.20 10.11
C LEU A 65 16.06 1.10 10.93
N ALA A 66 16.36 0.98 12.21
CA ALA A 66 15.71 0.00 13.08
C ALA A 66 14.19 0.22 13.17
N ILE A 67 13.75 1.47 13.38
CA ILE A 67 12.33 1.82 13.39
C ILE A 67 11.68 1.60 12.02
N SER A 68 12.37 1.91 10.92
CA SER A 68 11.82 1.69 9.57
C SER A 68 11.60 0.19 9.30
N MET A 69 12.50 -0.67 9.73
CA MET A 69 12.34 -2.12 9.62
C MET A 69 11.20 -2.64 10.52
N GLU A 70 11.11 -2.18 11.77
CA GLU A 70 10.01 -2.49 12.67
C GLU A 70 8.65 -2.10 12.07
N ALA A 71 8.58 -0.93 11.44
CA ALA A 71 7.36 -0.37 10.85
C ALA A 71 6.80 -1.17 9.66
N THR A 72 7.55 -2.10 9.08
CA THR A 72 7.07 -2.92 7.96
C THR A 72 6.18 -4.08 8.40
N ALA A 73 6.35 -4.58 9.62
CA ALA A 73 5.75 -5.84 10.08
C ALA A 73 4.22 -5.78 10.16
N ILE A 74 3.67 -4.79 10.86
CA ILE A 74 2.21 -4.70 11.07
C ILE A 74 1.47 -4.39 9.77
N PRO A 75 1.90 -3.43 8.92
CA PRO A 75 1.28 -3.24 7.60
C PRO A 75 1.29 -4.50 6.73
N ALA A 76 2.39 -5.26 6.72
CA ALA A 76 2.45 -6.52 5.98
C ALA A 76 1.41 -7.53 6.49
N ILE A 77 1.26 -7.67 7.82
CA ILE A 77 0.25 -8.55 8.42
C ILE A 77 -1.17 -8.10 8.04
N ILE A 78 -1.46 -6.80 8.07
CA ILE A 78 -2.77 -6.24 7.69
C ILE A 78 -3.07 -6.60 6.23
N ILE A 79 -2.11 -6.41 5.32
CA ILE A 79 -2.27 -6.72 3.90
C ILE A 79 -2.50 -8.22 3.69
N VAL A 80 -1.68 -9.07 4.30
CA VAL A 80 -1.80 -10.54 4.20
C VAL A 80 -3.16 -11.00 4.74
N ALA A 81 -3.58 -10.52 5.89
CA ALA A 81 -4.89 -10.84 6.46
C ALA A 81 -6.03 -10.40 5.53
N GLY A 82 -5.93 -9.20 4.95
CA GLY A 82 -6.90 -8.69 3.98
C GLY A 82 -7.01 -9.57 2.74
N ILE A 83 -5.88 -9.97 2.17
CA ILE A 83 -5.83 -10.88 1.01
C ILE A 83 -6.50 -12.22 1.36
N LEU A 84 -6.12 -12.83 2.47
CA LEU A 84 -6.64 -14.15 2.87
C LEU A 84 -8.14 -14.09 3.16
N LEU A 85 -8.61 -13.06 3.88
CA LEU A 85 -10.03 -12.90 4.21
C LEU A 85 -10.87 -12.67 2.96
N THR A 86 -10.50 -11.75 2.09
CA THR A 86 -11.28 -11.45 0.87
C THR A 86 -11.24 -12.59 -0.12
N ASN A 87 -10.10 -13.28 -0.23
CA ASN A 87 -9.98 -14.49 -1.04
C ASN A 87 -10.86 -15.64 -0.53
N SER A 88 -10.97 -15.82 0.78
CA SER A 88 -11.83 -16.87 1.35
C SER A 88 -13.32 -16.61 1.15
N ILE A 89 -13.73 -15.34 1.01
CA ILE A 89 -15.14 -14.94 0.84
C ILE A 89 -15.58 -15.04 -0.63
N ALA A 90 -14.79 -14.53 -1.58
CA ALA A 90 -15.18 -14.43 -2.98
C ALA A 90 -14.00 -14.64 -3.96
N GLY A 91 -12.95 -15.34 -3.53
CA GLY A 91 -11.78 -15.62 -4.36
C GLY A 91 -11.07 -14.35 -4.82
N LEU A 92 -10.41 -14.42 -5.97
CA LEU A 92 -9.71 -13.27 -6.58
C LEU A 92 -10.66 -12.09 -6.86
N PHE A 93 -11.94 -12.35 -7.14
CA PHE A 93 -12.93 -11.32 -7.35
C PHE A 93 -13.21 -10.53 -6.06
N GLY A 94 -13.19 -11.18 -4.91
CA GLY A 94 -13.30 -10.53 -3.60
C GLY A 94 -12.14 -9.58 -3.33
N ILE A 95 -10.91 -9.98 -3.68
CA ILE A 95 -9.74 -9.10 -3.60
C ILE A 95 -9.90 -7.88 -4.52
N ALA A 96 -10.42 -8.07 -5.74
CA ALA A 96 -10.67 -6.98 -6.69
C ALA A 96 -11.66 -5.95 -6.13
N ILE A 97 -12.74 -6.40 -5.51
CA ILE A 97 -13.73 -5.50 -4.87
C ILE A 97 -13.09 -4.73 -3.71
N ALA A 98 -12.32 -5.41 -2.85
CA ALA A 98 -11.64 -4.75 -1.73
C ALA A 98 -10.67 -3.66 -2.22
N VAL A 99 -9.85 -3.96 -3.23
CA VAL A 99 -8.94 -2.98 -3.85
C VAL A 99 -9.71 -1.80 -4.45
N THR A 100 -10.81 -2.06 -5.15
CA THR A 100 -11.63 -1.01 -5.75
C THR A 100 -12.19 -0.06 -4.69
N THR A 101 -12.65 -0.58 -3.57
CA THR A 101 -13.14 0.27 -2.46
C THR A 101 -12.01 1.03 -1.76
N MET A 102 -10.83 0.43 -1.61
CA MET A 102 -9.64 1.17 -1.18
C MET A 102 -9.36 2.33 -2.13
N LEU A 103 -9.26 2.07 -3.43
CA LEU A 103 -8.93 3.05 -4.46
C LEU A 103 -10.00 4.13 -4.65
N ALA A 104 -11.23 3.92 -4.19
CA ALA A 104 -12.25 4.97 -4.18
C ALA A 104 -11.83 6.19 -3.34
N LEU A 105 -10.93 6.02 -2.36
CA LEU A 105 -10.39 7.09 -1.53
C LEU A 105 -9.13 7.76 -2.13
N ALA A 106 -8.63 7.27 -3.28
CA ALA A 106 -7.34 7.70 -3.84
C ALA A 106 -7.27 9.22 -4.08
N GLY A 107 -8.35 9.84 -4.57
CA GLY A 107 -8.36 11.29 -4.82
C GLY A 107 -8.09 12.11 -3.56
N MET A 108 -8.71 11.76 -2.43
CA MET A 108 -8.49 12.42 -1.15
C MET A 108 -7.09 12.13 -0.60
N VAL A 109 -6.64 10.88 -0.67
CA VAL A 109 -5.33 10.48 -0.15
C VAL A 109 -4.20 11.15 -0.94
N VAL A 110 -4.30 11.26 -2.27
CA VAL A 110 -3.32 11.98 -3.10
C VAL A 110 -3.34 13.48 -2.83
N ALA A 111 -4.51 14.07 -2.56
CA ALA A 111 -4.59 15.47 -2.14
C ALA A 111 -3.85 15.71 -0.80
N LEU A 112 -3.97 14.77 0.15
CA LEU A 112 -3.23 14.81 1.41
C LEU A 112 -1.71 14.63 1.21
N ASP A 113 -1.29 13.86 0.21
CA ASP A 113 0.13 13.73 -0.12
C ASP A 113 0.73 15.07 -0.57
N ALA A 114 0.00 15.84 -1.38
CA ALA A 114 0.42 17.15 -1.84
C ALA A 114 0.58 18.18 -0.70
N TYR A 115 -0.13 18.03 0.40
CA TYR A 115 -0.02 18.88 1.59
C TYR A 115 1.39 18.83 2.19
N GLY A 116 2.03 17.68 2.24
CA GLY A 116 3.37 17.51 2.81
C GLY A 116 4.44 18.40 2.17
N PRO A 117 4.67 18.33 0.84
CA PRO A 117 5.62 19.22 0.16
C PRO A 117 5.31 20.71 0.33
N VAL A 118 4.04 21.09 0.45
CA VAL A 118 3.65 22.49 0.68
C VAL A 118 4.12 22.97 2.04
N THR A 119 3.88 22.19 3.09
CA THR A 119 4.29 22.55 4.46
C THR A 119 5.80 22.51 4.65
N ASP A 120 6.48 21.54 4.05
CA ASP A 120 7.94 21.42 4.05
C ASP A 120 8.60 22.65 3.38
N ASN A 121 8.13 23.03 2.19
CA ASN A 121 8.60 24.25 1.52
C ASN A 121 8.28 25.52 2.30
N ALA A 122 7.11 25.62 2.92
CA ALA A 122 6.76 26.76 3.75
C ALA A 122 7.73 26.93 4.93
N GLY A 123 8.10 25.83 5.60
CA GLY A 123 9.12 25.80 6.64
C GLY A 123 10.49 26.24 6.13
N GLY A 124 10.90 25.70 4.98
CA GLY A 124 12.18 26.06 4.32
C GLY A 124 12.26 27.54 3.94
N ILE A 125 11.20 28.10 3.37
CA ILE A 125 11.13 29.54 3.04
C ILE A 125 11.21 30.38 4.32
N ALA A 126 10.48 30.02 5.37
CA ALA A 126 10.50 30.75 6.63
C ALA A 126 11.91 30.75 7.26
N GLU A 127 12.63 29.62 7.20
CA GLU A 127 14.01 29.50 7.69
C GLU A 127 14.98 30.33 6.87
N MET A 128 15.01 30.11 5.55
CA MET A 128 15.97 30.78 4.66
C MET A 128 15.77 32.30 4.57
N SER A 129 14.53 32.76 4.76
CA SER A 129 14.19 34.19 4.78
C SER A 129 14.35 34.87 6.18
N ASN A 130 14.81 34.08 7.17
CA ASN A 130 14.94 34.54 8.56
C ASN A 130 13.66 35.18 9.10
N LEU A 131 12.51 34.57 8.85
CA LEU A 131 11.22 35.05 9.33
C LEU A 131 11.13 34.98 10.87
N PRO A 132 10.27 35.81 11.50
CA PRO A 132 10.09 35.83 12.95
C PRO A 132 9.78 34.43 13.54
N LYS A 133 10.24 34.21 14.78
CA LYS A 133 10.08 32.89 15.46
C LYS A 133 8.62 32.39 15.57
N ASN A 134 7.65 33.30 15.64
CA ASN A 134 6.23 32.92 15.67
C ASN A 134 5.79 32.32 14.34
N VAL A 135 6.32 32.76 13.20
CA VAL A 135 6.06 32.14 11.88
C VAL A 135 6.66 30.75 11.85
N ARG A 136 7.92 30.59 12.28
CA ARG A 136 8.59 29.29 12.38
C ARG A 136 7.81 28.31 13.24
N LYS A 137 7.31 28.72 14.40
CA LYS A 137 6.52 27.86 15.26
C LYS A 137 5.27 27.32 14.54
N THR A 138 4.64 28.13 13.70
CA THR A 138 3.48 27.70 12.91
C THR A 138 3.88 26.76 11.77
N THR A 139 4.91 27.11 11.00
CA THR A 139 5.37 26.29 9.87
C THR A 139 5.91 24.94 10.34
N ASP A 140 6.63 24.88 11.48
CA ASP A 140 7.14 23.63 12.04
C ASP A 140 6.02 22.70 12.50
N ALA A 141 4.96 23.25 13.10
CA ALA A 141 3.78 22.46 13.48
C ALA A 141 3.04 21.88 12.25
N LEU A 142 2.93 22.68 11.18
CA LEU A 142 2.31 22.24 9.93
C LEU A 142 3.18 21.20 9.21
N ASP A 143 4.50 21.36 9.24
CA ASP A 143 5.44 20.41 8.62
C ASP A 143 5.43 19.05 9.34
N ALA A 144 5.32 19.03 10.66
CA ALA A 144 5.18 17.80 11.43
C ALA A 144 3.94 16.99 10.97
N VAL A 145 2.81 17.65 10.75
CA VAL A 145 1.59 17.03 10.18
C VAL A 145 1.83 16.60 8.74
N GLY A 146 2.48 17.45 7.94
CA GLY A 146 2.82 17.17 6.54
C GLY A 146 3.69 15.92 6.37
N ASN A 147 4.64 15.70 7.26
CA ASN A 147 5.49 14.50 7.24
C ASN A 147 4.69 13.22 7.55
N THR A 148 3.75 13.27 8.49
CA THR A 148 2.84 12.17 8.77
C THR A 148 1.92 11.88 7.58
N THR A 149 1.34 12.91 6.94
CA THR A 149 0.47 12.71 5.77
C THR A 149 1.21 12.10 4.59
N LYS A 150 2.44 12.51 4.31
CA LYS A 150 3.31 11.88 3.30
C LYS A 150 3.50 10.36 3.55
N ALA A 151 3.76 9.99 4.79
CA ALA A 151 3.95 8.59 5.15
C ALA A 151 2.66 7.78 5.05
N VAL A 152 1.53 8.32 5.51
CA VAL A 152 0.19 7.71 5.42
C VAL A 152 -0.17 7.42 3.96
N THR A 153 0.07 8.35 3.06
CA THR A 153 -0.19 8.18 1.63
C THR A 153 0.62 7.04 1.03
N LYS A 154 1.89 6.91 1.41
CA LYS A 154 2.76 5.81 0.94
C LYS A 154 2.30 4.47 1.49
N GLY A 155 1.94 4.38 2.78
CA GLY A 155 1.38 3.17 3.37
C GLY A 155 0.11 2.71 2.66
N TYR A 156 -0.79 3.62 2.37
CA TYR A 156 -1.99 3.38 1.57
C TYR A 156 -1.66 2.91 0.15
N ALA A 157 -0.74 3.59 -0.54
CA ALA A 157 -0.34 3.25 -1.90
C ALA A 157 0.27 1.84 -2.00
N ILE A 158 1.12 1.47 -1.04
CA ILE A 158 1.72 0.13 -0.98
C ILE A 158 0.65 -0.94 -0.71
N GLY A 159 -0.27 -0.70 0.22
CA GLY A 159 -1.35 -1.62 0.54
C GLY A 159 -2.27 -1.87 -0.65
N SER A 160 -2.74 -0.83 -1.31
CA SER A 160 -3.60 -0.94 -2.49
C SER A 160 -2.86 -1.57 -3.68
N ALA A 161 -1.58 -1.25 -3.88
CA ALA A 161 -0.76 -1.85 -4.93
C ALA A 161 -0.51 -3.35 -4.69
N GLY A 162 -0.28 -3.76 -3.44
CA GLY A 162 -0.08 -5.18 -3.09
C GLY A 162 -1.29 -6.05 -3.43
N LEU A 163 -2.49 -5.60 -3.06
CA LEU A 163 -3.73 -6.28 -3.45
C LEU A 163 -3.99 -6.16 -4.97
N GLY A 164 -3.75 -4.98 -5.55
CA GLY A 164 -3.97 -4.70 -6.97
C GLY A 164 -3.08 -5.54 -7.88
N ALA A 165 -1.82 -5.75 -7.51
CA ALA A 165 -0.90 -6.57 -8.27
C ALA A 165 -1.39 -8.01 -8.43
N LEU A 166 -1.96 -8.61 -7.38
CA LEU A 166 -2.56 -9.95 -7.45
C LEU A 166 -3.73 -10.01 -8.43
N VAL A 167 -4.61 -9.00 -8.41
CA VAL A 167 -5.77 -8.92 -9.29
C VAL A 167 -5.35 -8.74 -10.74
N LEU A 168 -4.40 -7.86 -11.01
CA LEU A 168 -3.88 -7.62 -12.36
C LEU A 168 -3.14 -8.84 -12.92
N PHE A 169 -2.37 -9.52 -12.08
CA PHE A 169 -1.72 -10.76 -12.49
C PHE A 169 -2.73 -11.88 -12.77
N ALA A 170 -3.79 -11.98 -11.96
CA ALA A 170 -4.87 -12.92 -12.20
C ALA A 170 -5.62 -12.63 -13.52
N ALA A 171 -5.92 -11.36 -13.81
CA ALA A 171 -6.52 -10.94 -15.06
C ALA A 171 -5.63 -11.29 -16.27
N TYR A 172 -4.34 -10.95 -16.17
CA TYR A 172 -3.36 -11.30 -17.20
C TYR A 172 -3.30 -12.81 -17.49
N THR A 173 -3.27 -13.63 -16.45
CA THR A 173 -3.24 -15.10 -16.62
C THR A 173 -4.52 -15.63 -17.24
N GLU A 174 -5.66 -15.06 -16.91
CA GLU A 174 -6.96 -15.46 -17.47
C GLU A 174 -7.08 -15.05 -18.94
N ASP A 175 -6.63 -13.86 -19.31
CA ASP A 175 -6.59 -13.39 -20.69
C ASP A 175 -5.72 -14.31 -21.56
N ILE A 176 -4.53 -14.69 -21.09
CA ILE A 176 -3.68 -15.62 -21.84
C ILE A 176 -4.35 -17.00 -21.99
N LYS A 177 -4.99 -17.51 -20.95
CA LYS A 177 -5.74 -18.77 -21.04
C LYS A 177 -6.91 -18.66 -22.05
N HIS A 178 -7.58 -17.52 -22.09
CA HIS A 178 -8.64 -17.28 -23.09
C HIS A 178 -8.08 -17.33 -24.50
N PHE A 179 -7.06 -16.52 -24.79
CA PHE A 179 -6.45 -16.47 -26.11
C PHE A 179 -5.72 -17.77 -26.51
N SER A 180 -5.24 -18.56 -25.56
CA SER A 180 -4.64 -19.87 -25.88
C SER A 180 -5.65 -20.90 -26.36
N LYS A 181 -6.95 -20.70 -26.11
CA LYS A 181 -8.05 -21.55 -26.57
C LYS A 181 -8.70 -21.03 -27.86
N GLU A 182 -8.41 -19.82 -28.28
CA GLU A 182 -8.98 -19.20 -29.45
C GLU A 182 -8.24 -19.67 -30.73
N ALA A 183 -8.97 -20.34 -31.65
CA ALA A 183 -8.41 -20.83 -32.88
C ALA A 183 -7.87 -19.69 -33.78
N GLY A 184 -6.63 -19.82 -34.26
CA GLY A 184 -5.96 -18.80 -35.06
C GLY A 184 -5.29 -17.68 -34.24
N SER A 185 -5.34 -17.73 -32.93
CA SER A 185 -4.56 -16.85 -32.06
C SER A 185 -3.07 -17.17 -32.13
N LYS A 186 -2.20 -16.17 -32.03
CA LYS A 186 -0.75 -16.37 -31.92
C LYS A 186 -0.35 -17.13 -30.64
N LEU A 187 -1.26 -17.23 -29.67
CA LEU A 187 -1.09 -17.91 -28.40
C LEU A 187 -1.78 -19.29 -28.37
N GLU A 188 -2.36 -19.75 -29.51
CA GLU A 188 -3.05 -21.03 -29.61
C GLU A 188 -2.15 -22.17 -29.14
N GLY A 189 -2.65 -22.98 -28.19
CA GLY A 189 -1.95 -24.16 -27.65
C GLY A 189 -0.84 -23.83 -26.62
N ILE A 190 -0.62 -22.58 -26.28
CA ILE A 190 0.34 -22.24 -25.22
C ILE A 190 -0.25 -22.60 -23.85
N VAL A 191 0.42 -23.48 -23.12
CA VAL A 191 0.11 -23.76 -21.72
C VAL A 191 0.83 -22.77 -20.83
N VAL A 192 0.08 -21.88 -20.21
CA VAL A 192 0.66 -20.85 -19.32
C VAL A 192 0.66 -21.36 -17.89
N THR A 193 1.84 -21.61 -17.37
CA THR A 193 2.07 -21.94 -15.96
C THR A 193 3.13 -21.00 -15.40
N PHE A 194 2.80 -20.36 -14.27
CA PHE A 194 3.74 -19.51 -13.52
C PHE A 194 4.25 -20.27 -12.28
N ASP A 195 4.77 -21.47 -12.52
CA ASP A 195 5.31 -22.31 -11.46
C ASP A 195 6.71 -21.84 -11.06
N LEU A 196 6.91 -21.54 -9.78
CA LEU A 196 8.21 -21.12 -9.23
C LEU A 196 9.27 -22.22 -9.29
N SER A 197 8.91 -23.47 -9.56
CA SER A 197 9.88 -24.51 -9.86
C SER A 197 10.48 -24.40 -11.28
N ASN A 198 9.87 -23.58 -12.15
CA ASN A 198 10.38 -23.33 -13.50
C ASN A 198 11.48 -22.24 -13.46
N PRO A 199 12.75 -22.57 -13.87
CA PRO A 199 13.83 -21.62 -13.83
C PRO A 199 13.58 -20.33 -14.65
N PHE A 200 12.86 -20.43 -15.76
CA PHE A 200 12.56 -19.27 -16.59
C PHE A 200 11.59 -18.29 -15.91
N VAL A 201 10.65 -18.78 -15.10
CA VAL A 201 9.77 -17.94 -14.27
C VAL A 201 10.59 -17.19 -13.22
N VAL A 202 11.51 -17.89 -12.54
CA VAL A 202 12.38 -17.27 -11.53
C VAL A 202 13.28 -16.22 -12.16
N VAL A 203 13.88 -16.51 -13.32
CA VAL A 203 14.72 -15.54 -14.07
C VAL A 203 13.89 -14.31 -14.45
N GLY A 204 12.66 -14.50 -14.94
CA GLY A 204 11.76 -13.39 -15.27
C GLY A 204 11.42 -12.51 -14.05
N LEU A 205 11.16 -13.12 -12.88
CA LEU A 205 10.92 -12.41 -11.62
C LEU A 205 12.15 -11.60 -11.18
N LEU A 206 13.35 -12.19 -11.27
CA LEU A 206 14.59 -11.50 -10.90
C LEU A 206 14.87 -10.31 -11.83
N ILE A 207 14.69 -10.49 -13.15
CA ILE A 207 14.85 -9.38 -14.11
C ILE A 207 13.81 -8.28 -13.85
N GLY A 208 12.53 -8.65 -13.63
CA GLY A 208 11.48 -7.69 -13.32
C GLY A 208 11.71 -6.94 -12.00
N GLY A 209 12.28 -7.61 -11.00
CA GLY A 209 12.65 -6.98 -9.73
C GLY A 209 13.91 -6.09 -9.81
N MET A 210 14.73 -6.27 -10.84
CA MET A 210 15.93 -5.43 -11.10
C MET A 210 15.57 -4.13 -11.83
N LEU A 211 14.54 -4.13 -12.68
CA LEU A 211 14.09 -2.97 -13.47
C LEU A 211 13.26 -2.00 -12.65
#